data_619061bc06a8ffe5dc1c8d34916c6e32
#
_entry.id   619061bc06a8ffe5dc1c8d34916c6e32
#
_cell.length_a   1.000
_cell.length_b   1.000
_cell.length_c   1.000
_cell.angle_alpha   90.00
_cell.angle_beta   90.00
_cell.angle_gamma   90.00
#
_symmetry.space_group_name_H-M   'P 1'
#
loop_
_entity.id
_entity.type
_entity.pdbx_description
1 polymer ?
#
loop_
_entity_poly.entity_id
_entity_poly.type
_entity_poly.pdbx_seq_one_letter_code
_entity_poly.pdbx_strand_id
1 'polypeptide(L)'
;MTAIADIPEAPRAARRPQIGNPVLRWLRANLFSSIPNGILSVVLLAVLAKGIFSFVQWGLVNAVWLTPANDSSACRAVRGVGACWAIIPEKYRFILFGTYPFDEQWRPALAVLLFIALFYLSTRRALWRRELAYLWIGALALISVLMWGGVFGLSFVSQDRWGGLPVTLILATFGLAFGFPFGILVALGRRSNLPAIRSLSVLYVELIRGVPLVSLLFMASVMFPLFMPNGFNIDKLLRAQVAIILFAGAYLAEVIRGGLQAVPRGQYEAADALGLSYWRKNRLIVLPQAIRHVIPPLVNTFIAFFKDTSLVLIIGIFDLLTTAKTAIIDPAWQQFSVEVYIFIAAIYFAFCFAMSRYSRSLEATSGR
;
A
#
# COMPACT_ATOMS: atom_id res chain seq x y z
N MET A 1 28.49 59.53 -2.00
CA MET A 1 27.33 59.33 -2.84
C MET A 1 27.82 59.06 -4.25
N THR A 2 28.09 57.82 -4.58
CA THR A 2 28.52 57.38 -5.92
C THR A 2 27.33 56.65 -6.56
N ALA A 3 26.80 57.21 -7.62
CA ALA A 3 25.74 56.66 -8.42
C ALA A 3 26.19 55.36 -9.06
N ILE A 4 25.51 54.24 -8.74
CA ILE A 4 25.65 52.96 -9.45
C ILE A 4 24.93 53.15 -10.79
N ALA A 5 25.71 53.19 -11.87
CA ALA A 5 25.19 53.27 -13.23
C ALA A 5 24.41 51.97 -13.53
N ASP A 6 23.15 52.12 -13.93
CA ASP A 6 22.31 51.04 -14.46
C ASP A 6 22.99 50.42 -15.69
N ILE A 7 23.47 49.21 -15.58
CA ILE A 7 23.94 48.41 -16.71
C ILE A 7 22.71 47.92 -17.46
N PRO A 8 22.48 48.32 -18.71
CA PRO A 8 21.31 47.85 -19.46
C PRO A 8 21.40 46.33 -19.65
N GLU A 9 20.37 45.57 -19.20
CA GLU A 9 20.23 44.14 -19.47
C GLU A 9 20.38 43.91 -21.00
N ALA A 10 21.33 43.06 -21.36
CA ALA A 10 21.50 42.65 -22.75
C ALA A 10 20.21 42.04 -23.27
N PRO A 11 19.74 42.39 -24.46
CA PRO A 11 18.50 41.90 -25.02
C PRO A 11 18.55 40.36 -25.07
N ARG A 12 17.63 39.71 -24.38
CA ARG A 12 17.45 38.23 -24.43
C ARG A 12 17.31 37.81 -25.88
N ALA A 13 18.34 37.12 -26.40
CA ALA A 13 18.37 36.63 -27.78
C ALA A 13 17.03 35.91 -28.07
N ALA A 14 16.28 36.45 -29.03
CA ALA A 14 15.02 35.91 -29.46
C ALA A 14 15.24 34.44 -29.87
N ARG A 15 14.64 33.50 -29.15
CA ARG A 15 14.70 32.08 -29.50
C ARG A 15 14.12 31.94 -30.91
N ARG A 16 14.98 31.60 -31.88
CA ARG A 16 14.53 31.32 -33.26
C ARG A 16 13.37 30.37 -33.24
N PRO A 17 12.28 30.62 -33.98
CA PRO A 17 11.16 29.69 -34.07
C PRO A 17 11.69 28.35 -34.56
N GLN A 18 11.56 27.33 -33.73
CA GLN A 18 12.05 25.98 -34.03
C GLN A 18 11.01 25.31 -34.93
N ILE A 19 11.20 25.40 -36.24
CA ILE A 19 10.39 24.72 -37.24
C ILE A 19 10.73 23.23 -37.20
N GLY A 20 9.78 22.39 -36.86
CA GLY A 20 9.91 20.91 -36.82
C GLY A 20 8.96 20.23 -35.84
N ASN A 21 8.62 19.00 -36.14
CA ASN A 21 7.72 18.20 -35.31
C ASN A 21 8.35 18.04 -33.90
N PRO A 22 7.66 18.45 -32.81
CA PRO A 22 8.19 18.38 -31.45
C PRO A 22 8.55 16.95 -31.02
N VAL A 23 7.82 15.94 -31.56
CA VAL A 23 8.08 14.51 -31.27
C VAL A 23 9.43 14.08 -31.87
N LEU A 24 9.69 14.44 -33.14
CA LEU A 24 10.97 14.09 -33.79
C LEU A 24 12.18 14.73 -33.09
N ARG A 25 12.04 15.97 -32.63
CA ARG A 25 13.09 16.64 -31.84
C ARG A 25 13.34 15.94 -30.51
N TRP A 26 12.27 15.56 -29.82
CA TRP A 26 12.38 14.85 -28.54
C TRP A 26 13.05 13.49 -28.75
N LEU A 27 12.64 12.73 -29.77
CA LEU A 27 13.25 11.44 -30.11
C LEU A 27 14.74 11.60 -30.40
N ARG A 28 15.11 12.58 -31.25
CA ARG A 28 16.52 12.81 -31.61
C ARG A 28 17.35 13.26 -30.40
N ALA A 29 16.80 14.09 -29.53
CA ALA A 29 17.53 14.60 -28.36
C ALA A 29 17.69 13.53 -27.27
N ASN A 30 16.71 12.62 -27.07
CA ASN A 30 16.70 11.70 -25.95
C ASN A 30 17.08 10.25 -26.33
N LEU A 31 16.67 9.78 -27.50
CA LEU A 31 16.90 8.39 -27.93
C LEU A 31 18.04 8.25 -28.93
N PHE A 32 18.27 9.26 -29.77
CA PHE A 32 19.25 9.24 -30.87
C PHE A 32 20.27 10.37 -30.75
N SER A 33 20.64 10.75 -29.52
CA SER A 33 21.55 11.85 -29.26
C SER A 33 23.01 11.55 -29.66
N SER A 34 23.41 10.29 -29.71
CA SER A 34 24.70 9.76 -30.14
C SER A 34 24.56 8.41 -30.80
N ILE A 35 25.57 7.95 -31.55
CA ILE A 35 25.59 6.64 -32.20
C ILE A 35 25.36 5.50 -31.17
N PRO A 36 26.10 5.43 -30.03
CA PRO A 36 25.84 4.41 -29.01
C PRO A 36 24.43 4.43 -28.44
N ASN A 37 23.89 5.63 -28.13
CA ASN A 37 22.52 5.78 -27.64
C ASN A 37 21.49 5.35 -28.70
N GLY A 38 21.75 5.65 -29.97
CA GLY A 38 20.89 5.21 -31.09
C GLY A 38 20.84 3.69 -31.19
N ILE A 39 21.99 3.02 -31.16
CA ILE A 39 22.08 1.55 -31.19
C ILE A 39 21.37 0.96 -29.99
N LEU A 40 21.65 1.44 -28.78
CA LEU A 40 20.99 1.00 -27.56
C LEU A 40 19.47 1.16 -27.61
N SER A 41 19.00 2.32 -28.09
CA SER A 41 17.57 2.59 -28.24
C SER A 41 16.89 1.63 -29.22
N VAL A 42 17.53 1.36 -30.37
CA VAL A 42 17.00 0.42 -31.37
C VAL A 42 16.93 -1.00 -30.79
N VAL A 43 18.00 -1.44 -30.13
CA VAL A 43 18.04 -2.78 -29.50
C VAL A 43 16.95 -2.91 -28.43
N LEU A 44 16.82 -1.93 -27.53
CA LEU A 44 15.79 -1.94 -26.48
C LEU A 44 14.37 -1.92 -27.07
N LEU A 45 14.13 -1.10 -28.09
CA LEU A 45 12.83 -1.07 -28.78
C LEU A 45 12.52 -2.38 -29.46
N ALA A 46 13.49 -3.03 -30.11
CA ALA A 46 13.30 -4.34 -30.73
C ALA A 46 13.00 -5.42 -29.69
N VAL A 47 13.72 -5.43 -28.55
CA VAL A 47 13.45 -6.36 -27.43
C VAL A 47 12.06 -6.14 -26.86
N LEU A 48 11.68 -4.88 -26.62
CA LEU A 48 10.36 -4.52 -26.10
C LEU A 48 9.25 -4.90 -27.10
N ALA A 49 9.42 -4.60 -28.38
CA ALA A 49 8.46 -4.97 -29.41
C ALA A 49 8.27 -6.48 -29.51
N LYS A 50 9.37 -7.25 -29.48
CA LYS A 50 9.32 -8.72 -29.46
C LYS A 50 8.63 -9.22 -28.17
N GLY A 51 8.97 -8.66 -27.02
CA GLY A 51 8.34 -9.01 -25.72
C GLY A 51 6.84 -8.74 -25.73
N ILE A 52 6.42 -7.56 -26.17
CA ILE A 52 5.00 -7.19 -26.31
C ILE A 52 4.29 -8.13 -27.30
N PHE A 53 4.88 -8.38 -28.46
CA PHE A 53 4.31 -9.29 -29.46
C PHE A 53 4.13 -10.70 -28.89
N SER A 54 5.17 -11.24 -28.23
CA SER A 54 5.10 -12.57 -27.58
C SER A 54 4.05 -12.61 -26.47
N PHE A 55 3.95 -11.55 -25.67
CA PHE A 55 2.95 -11.44 -24.60
C PHE A 55 1.52 -11.38 -25.18
N VAL A 56 1.30 -10.61 -26.25
CA VAL A 56 0.00 -10.53 -26.93
C VAL A 56 -0.38 -11.88 -27.55
N GLN A 57 0.56 -12.56 -28.21
CA GLN A 57 0.32 -13.89 -28.76
C GLN A 57 -0.05 -14.88 -27.67
N TRP A 58 0.75 -14.94 -26.59
CA TRP A 58 0.50 -15.83 -25.45
C TRP A 58 -0.76 -15.48 -24.69
N GLY A 59 -0.93 -14.19 -24.32
CA GLY A 59 -1.94 -13.76 -23.36
C GLY A 59 -3.32 -13.47 -23.96
N LEU A 60 -3.39 -13.21 -25.29
CA LEU A 60 -4.65 -12.83 -25.95
C LEU A 60 -5.00 -13.74 -27.11
N VAL A 61 -4.09 -13.95 -28.07
CA VAL A 61 -4.41 -14.64 -29.33
C VAL A 61 -4.55 -16.15 -29.11
N ASN A 62 -3.61 -16.77 -28.43
CA ASN A 62 -3.59 -18.21 -28.17
C ASN A 62 -4.22 -18.56 -26.80
N ALA A 63 -4.84 -17.60 -26.13
CA ALA A 63 -5.35 -17.77 -24.78
C ALA A 63 -6.70 -18.53 -24.77
N VAL A 64 -6.85 -19.39 -23.76
CA VAL A 64 -8.14 -20.02 -23.41
C VAL A 64 -8.81 -19.19 -22.32
N TRP A 65 -9.99 -18.65 -22.63
CA TRP A 65 -10.70 -17.74 -21.72
C TRP A 65 -11.72 -18.44 -20.84
N LEU A 66 -12.40 -19.47 -21.36
CA LEU A 66 -13.45 -20.21 -20.68
C LEU A 66 -13.31 -21.70 -20.96
N THR A 67 -13.59 -22.53 -19.96
CA THR A 67 -13.68 -23.99 -20.06
C THR A 67 -14.92 -24.48 -19.30
N PRO A 68 -15.42 -25.69 -19.56
CA PRO A 68 -16.40 -26.30 -18.67
C PRO A 68 -15.90 -26.35 -17.22
N ALA A 69 -16.81 -26.32 -16.27
CA ALA A 69 -16.46 -26.35 -14.84
C ALA A 69 -15.59 -27.58 -14.52
N ASN A 70 -14.52 -27.36 -13.75
CA ASN A 70 -13.53 -28.37 -13.37
C ASN A 70 -12.79 -29.07 -14.52
N ASP A 71 -12.87 -28.58 -15.76
CA ASP A 71 -12.16 -29.15 -16.91
C ASP A 71 -11.01 -28.24 -17.35
N SER A 72 -9.77 -28.66 -17.15
CA SER A 72 -8.56 -27.98 -17.60
C SER A 72 -7.97 -28.55 -18.89
N SER A 73 -8.65 -29.45 -19.60
CA SER A 73 -8.13 -30.13 -20.78
C SER A 73 -7.74 -29.18 -21.90
N ALA A 74 -8.63 -28.23 -22.24
CA ALA A 74 -8.36 -27.20 -23.23
C ALA A 74 -7.17 -26.31 -22.86
N CYS A 75 -7.00 -25.98 -21.59
CA CYS A 75 -5.86 -25.24 -21.09
C CYS A 75 -4.55 -26.04 -21.21
N ARG A 76 -4.60 -27.33 -20.93
CA ARG A 76 -3.42 -28.19 -21.09
C ARG A 76 -2.97 -28.31 -22.55
N ALA A 77 -3.90 -28.25 -23.49
CA ALA A 77 -3.60 -28.29 -24.94
C ALA A 77 -2.79 -27.05 -25.41
N VAL A 78 -3.00 -25.90 -24.81
CA VAL A 78 -2.29 -24.64 -25.17
C VAL A 78 -1.08 -24.35 -24.27
N ARG A 79 -0.67 -25.30 -23.44
CA ARG A 79 0.43 -25.12 -22.52
C ARG A 79 1.71 -24.68 -23.23
N GLY A 80 2.34 -23.61 -22.74
CA GLY A 80 3.58 -23.04 -23.28
C GLY A 80 3.39 -22.18 -24.52
N VAL A 81 2.21 -22.20 -25.16
CA VAL A 81 1.90 -21.41 -26.36
C VAL A 81 0.88 -20.31 -26.05
N GLY A 82 -0.10 -20.61 -25.20
CA GLY A 82 -1.18 -19.67 -24.84
C GLY A 82 -1.44 -19.65 -23.32
N ALA A 83 -2.01 -18.55 -22.84
CA ALA A 83 -2.46 -18.40 -21.47
C ALA A 83 -3.77 -19.15 -21.22
N CYS A 84 -3.98 -19.61 -19.97
CA CYS A 84 -5.25 -20.17 -19.54
C CYS A 84 -5.95 -19.23 -18.56
N TRP A 85 -6.71 -18.28 -19.07
CA TRP A 85 -7.49 -17.37 -18.22
C TRP A 85 -8.70 -18.04 -17.57
N ALA A 86 -9.10 -19.23 -18.06
CA ALA A 86 -10.21 -20.00 -17.51
C ALA A 86 -10.01 -20.38 -16.02
N ILE A 87 -8.76 -20.39 -15.51
CA ILE A 87 -8.48 -20.59 -14.10
C ILE A 87 -9.10 -19.47 -13.23
N ILE A 88 -9.21 -18.25 -13.77
CA ILE A 88 -9.71 -17.10 -12.97
C ILE A 88 -11.20 -17.27 -12.64
N PRO A 89 -12.14 -17.44 -13.60
CA PRO A 89 -13.53 -17.68 -13.26
C PRO A 89 -13.74 -18.97 -12.44
N GLU A 90 -12.86 -19.96 -12.53
CA GLU A 90 -12.94 -21.19 -11.74
C GLU A 90 -12.51 -20.94 -10.27
N LYS A 91 -11.45 -20.17 -10.05
CA LYS A 91 -10.81 -20.03 -8.72
C LYS A 91 -10.97 -18.66 -8.08
N TYR A 92 -11.58 -17.65 -8.73
CA TYR A 92 -11.63 -16.27 -8.21
C TYR A 92 -12.27 -16.17 -6.82
N ARG A 93 -13.30 -16.99 -6.54
CA ARG A 93 -13.98 -16.97 -5.25
C ARG A 93 -13.03 -17.41 -4.13
N PHE A 94 -12.25 -18.47 -4.37
CA PHE A 94 -11.24 -18.91 -3.42
C PHE A 94 -10.08 -17.91 -3.31
N ILE A 95 -9.62 -17.36 -4.42
CA ILE A 95 -8.54 -16.35 -4.42
C ILE A 95 -8.97 -15.11 -3.63
N LEU A 96 -10.20 -14.62 -3.84
CA LEU A 96 -10.67 -13.38 -3.22
C LEU A 96 -11.13 -13.56 -1.77
N PHE A 97 -11.66 -14.72 -1.38
CA PHE A 97 -12.32 -14.92 -0.08
C PHE A 97 -11.74 -16.07 0.75
N GLY A 98 -10.76 -16.80 0.23
CA GLY A 98 -10.13 -17.95 0.91
C GLY A 98 -11.11 -19.08 1.19
N THR A 99 -11.03 -19.61 2.40
CA THR A 99 -11.87 -20.71 2.89
C THR A 99 -13.18 -20.26 3.54
N TYR A 100 -13.56 -19.00 3.35
CA TYR A 100 -14.85 -18.51 3.84
C TYR A 100 -16.01 -19.34 3.25
N PRO A 101 -17.04 -19.70 4.05
CA PRO A 101 -18.14 -20.56 3.60
C PRO A 101 -18.74 -20.08 2.28
N PHE A 102 -18.89 -21.00 1.32
CA PHE A 102 -19.22 -20.66 -0.08
C PHE A 102 -20.54 -19.89 -0.20
N ASP A 103 -21.56 -20.32 0.53
CA ASP A 103 -22.91 -19.71 0.48
C ASP A 103 -22.95 -18.33 1.14
N GLU A 104 -21.95 -18.02 1.99
CA GLU A 104 -21.86 -16.79 2.73
C GLU A 104 -20.81 -15.81 2.20
N GLN A 105 -20.18 -16.11 1.07
CA GLN A 105 -19.12 -15.26 0.48
C GLN A 105 -19.61 -13.87 0.04
N TRP A 106 -20.92 -13.66 -0.01
CA TRP A 106 -21.49 -12.32 -0.18
C TRP A 106 -21.09 -11.36 0.96
N ARG A 107 -20.86 -11.87 2.18
CA ARG A 107 -20.47 -11.10 3.37
C ARG A 107 -19.06 -10.48 3.21
N PRO A 108 -18.00 -11.27 2.96
CA PRO A 108 -16.68 -10.71 2.68
C PRO A 108 -16.64 -9.87 1.38
N ALA A 109 -17.46 -10.17 0.38
CA ALA A 109 -17.60 -9.34 -0.82
C ALA A 109 -18.15 -7.95 -0.46
N LEU A 110 -19.21 -7.88 0.35
CA LEU A 110 -19.76 -6.62 0.84
C LEU A 110 -18.74 -5.88 1.73
N ALA A 111 -17.98 -6.58 2.56
CA ALA A 111 -16.90 -5.99 3.36
C ALA A 111 -15.83 -5.32 2.48
N VAL A 112 -15.41 -5.96 1.39
CA VAL A 112 -14.48 -5.38 0.41
C VAL A 112 -15.07 -4.12 -0.23
N LEU A 113 -16.33 -4.17 -0.65
CA LEU A 113 -17.02 -3.00 -1.22
C LEU A 113 -17.11 -1.84 -0.23
N LEU A 114 -17.38 -2.13 1.05
CA LEU A 114 -17.37 -1.12 2.12
C LEU A 114 -15.99 -0.48 2.30
N PHE A 115 -14.91 -1.27 2.29
CA PHE A 115 -13.55 -0.73 2.32
C PHE A 115 -13.28 0.20 1.12
N ILE A 116 -13.62 -0.24 -0.09
CA ILE A 116 -13.44 0.57 -1.30
C ILE A 116 -14.25 1.87 -1.21
N ALA A 117 -15.50 1.79 -0.75
CA ALA A 117 -16.35 2.96 -0.54
C ALA A 117 -15.75 3.93 0.49
N LEU A 118 -15.27 3.41 1.64
CA LEU A 118 -14.60 4.21 2.67
C LEU A 118 -13.36 4.91 2.14
N PHE A 119 -12.49 4.19 1.41
CA PHE A 119 -11.30 4.79 0.81
C PHE A 119 -11.70 5.88 -0.19
N TYR A 120 -12.69 5.63 -1.05
CA TYR A 120 -13.18 6.62 -1.98
C TYR A 120 -13.78 7.85 -1.27
N LEU A 121 -14.63 7.67 -0.26
CA LEU A 121 -15.21 8.76 0.52
C LEU A 121 -14.13 9.56 1.26
N SER A 122 -13.07 8.89 1.74
CA SER A 122 -11.94 9.55 2.39
C SER A 122 -11.14 10.46 1.45
N THR A 123 -11.25 10.29 0.13
CA THR A 123 -10.66 11.24 -0.82
C THR A 123 -11.45 12.54 -0.96
N ARG A 124 -12.71 12.56 -0.53
CA ARG A 124 -13.60 13.72 -0.65
C ARG A 124 -13.38 14.71 0.50
N ARG A 125 -12.72 15.83 0.24
CA ARG A 125 -12.41 16.85 1.26
C ARG A 125 -13.64 17.42 1.98
N ALA A 126 -14.79 17.45 1.31
CA ALA A 126 -16.05 17.89 1.91
C ALA A 126 -16.45 17.06 3.14
N LEU A 127 -16.02 15.80 3.19
CA LEU A 127 -16.28 14.86 4.29
C LEU A 127 -15.20 14.86 5.38
N TRP A 128 -14.15 15.70 5.28
CA TRP A 128 -13.06 15.76 6.26
C TRP A 128 -13.48 16.49 7.54
N ARG A 129 -14.52 16.00 8.17
CA ARG A 129 -15.09 16.47 9.41
C ARG A 129 -15.33 15.28 10.34
N ARG A 130 -16.05 15.49 11.44
CA ARG A 130 -16.42 14.41 12.37
C ARG A 130 -17.22 13.29 11.71
N GLU A 131 -17.97 13.62 10.68
CA GLU A 131 -18.77 12.68 9.88
C GLU A 131 -17.93 11.55 9.28
N LEU A 132 -16.72 11.85 8.80
CA LEU A 132 -15.83 10.83 8.26
C LEU A 132 -15.39 9.84 9.34
N ALA A 133 -15.12 10.30 10.56
CA ALA A 133 -14.79 9.41 11.67
C ALA A 133 -15.96 8.49 12.04
N TYR A 134 -17.19 9.02 12.08
CA TYR A 134 -18.38 8.21 12.33
C TYR A 134 -18.64 7.20 11.21
N LEU A 135 -18.42 7.58 9.95
CA LEU A 135 -18.50 6.65 8.81
C LEU A 135 -17.48 5.50 8.93
N TRP A 136 -16.25 5.82 9.31
CA TRP A 136 -15.23 4.78 9.53
C TRP A 136 -15.61 3.84 10.68
N ILE A 137 -16.01 4.38 11.83
CA ILE A 137 -16.41 3.58 12.99
C ILE A 137 -17.62 2.69 12.64
N GLY A 138 -18.65 3.25 12.02
CA GLY A 138 -19.86 2.51 11.64
C GLY A 138 -19.57 1.41 10.61
N ALA A 139 -18.78 1.74 9.58
CA ALA A 139 -18.43 0.76 8.55
C ALA A 139 -17.49 -0.33 9.07
N LEU A 140 -16.51 -0.02 9.92
CA LEU A 140 -15.66 -1.04 10.54
C LEU A 140 -16.47 -1.95 11.49
N ALA A 141 -17.43 -1.40 12.24
CA ALA A 141 -18.37 -2.20 13.05
C ALA A 141 -19.20 -3.13 12.15
N LEU A 142 -19.73 -2.61 11.05
CA LEU A 142 -20.50 -3.41 10.08
C LEU A 142 -19.63 -4.49 9.43
N ILE A 143 -18.40 -4.16 9.00
CA ILE A 143 -17.45 -5.14 8.46
C ILE A 143 -17.17 -6.24 9.49
N SER A 144 -16.98 -5.88 10.76
CA SER A 144 -16.80 -6.86 11.84
C SER A 144 -17.99 -7.80 11.96
N VAL A 145 -19.21 -7.26 11.97
CA VAL A 145 -20.45 -8.06 12.02
C VAL A 145 -20.56 -8.97 10.79
N LEU A 146 -20.25 -8.47 9.60
CA LEU A 146 -20.27 -9.27 8.38
C LEU A 146 -19.26 -10.40 8.41
N MET A 147 -18.04 -10.13 8.88
CA MET A 147 -16.96 -11.12 8.87
C MET A 147 -17.14 -12.21 9.94
N TRP A 148 -17.51 -11.84 11.17
CA TRP A 148 -17.74 -12.82 12.24
C TRP A 148 -19.13 -13.45 12.21
N GLY A 149 -20.16 -12.67 11.95
CA GLY A 149 -21.54 -13.12 12.14
C GLY A 149 -21.88 -13.36 13.62
N GLY A 150 -22.70 -14.38 13.89
CA GLY A 150 -23.14 -14.74 15.23
C GLY A 150 -24.26 -13.84 15.78
N VAL A 151 -24.66 -12.81 15.04
CA VAL A 151 -25.73 -11.86 15.39
C VAL A 151 -26.64 -11.62 14.18
N PHE A 152 -27.81 -11.08 14.40
CA PHE A 152 -28.80 -10.78 13.35
C PHE A 152 -29.14 -11.96 12.42
N GLY A 153 -29.10 -13.19 12.91
CA GLY A 153 -29.35 -14.39 12.12
C GLY A 153 -28.21 -14.81 11.19
N LEU A 154 -27.05 -14.15 11.26
CA LEU A 154 -25.86 -14.55 10.52
C LEU A 154 -25.13 -15.68 11.26
N SER A 155 -24.72 -16.73 10.57
CA SER A 155 -23.90 -17.79 11.14
C SER A 155 -22.54 -17.25 11.60
N PHE A 156 -21.99 -17.79 12.69
CA PHE A 156 -20.64 -17.44 13.15
C PHE A 156 -19.59 -18.08 12.25
N VAL A 157 -18.62 -17.27 11.79
CA VAL A 157 -17.48 -17.73 10.99
C VAL A 157 -16.20 -17.39 11.72
N SER A 158 -15.47 -18.44 12.13
CA SER A 158 -14.18 -18.31 12.80
C SER A 158 -13.14 -17.61 11.92
N GLN A 159 -12.24 -16.88 12.53
CA GLN A 159 -11.16 -16.15 11.85
C GLN A 159 -10.22 -17.06 11.04
N ASP A 160 -10.10 -18.33 11.42
CA ASP A 160 -9.31 -19.33 10.70
C ASP A 160 -9.83 -19.60 9.27
N ARG A 161 -11.10 -19.29 9.02
CA ARG A 161 -11.74 -19.40 7.71
C ARG A 161 -11.67 -18.10 6.89
N TRP A 162 -11.19 -17.02 7.48
CA TRP A 162 -11.04 -15.77 6.75
C TRP A 162 -9.85 -15.83 5.81
N GLY A 163 -10.01 -15.25 4.63
CA GLY A 163 -8.92 -15.24 3.66
C GLY A 163 -9.11 -14.22 2.54
N GLY A 164 -8.12 -14.16 1.67
CA GLY A 164 -8.14 -13.36 0.47
C GLY A 164 -8.06 -11.86 0.71
N LEU A 165 -8.73 -11.12 -0.15
CA LEU A 165 -8.70 -9.66 -0.18
C LEU A 165 -9.24 -9.00 1.10
N PRO A 166 -10.32 -9.48 1.76
CA PRO A 166 -10.78 -8.92 3.03
C PRO A 166 -9.70 -8.92 4.10
N VAL A 167 -8.96 -10.02 4.28
CA VAL A 167 -7.89 -10.12 5.27
C VAL A 167 -6.75 -9.15 4.94
N THR A 168 -6.35 -9.06 3.67
CA THR A 168 -5.36 -8.07 3.20
C THR A 168 -5.78 -6.65 3.56
N LEU A 169 -7.04 -6.27 3.30
CA LEU A 169 -7.57 -4.94 3.61
C LEU A 169 -7.68 -4.68 5.11
N ILE A 170 -8.09 -5.66 5.90
CA ILE A 170 -8.14 -5.57 7.37
C ILE A 170 -6.73 -5.31 7.92
N LEU A 171 -5.75 -6.16 7.57
CA LEU A 171 -4.38 -6.04 8.05
C LEU A 171 -3.76 -4.68 7.68
N ALA A 172 -3.92 -4.24 6.44
CA ALA A 172 -3.40 -2.95 5.98
C ALA A 172 -4.09 -1.78 6.66
N THR A 173 -5.42 -1.79 6.71
CA THR A 173 -6.21 -0.67 7.26
C THR A 173 -5.94 -0.48 8.75
N PHE A 174 -6.08 -1.55 9.54
CA PHE A 174 -5.84 -1.45 10.98
C PHE A 174 -4.36 -1.23 11.29
N GLY A 175 -3.46 -1.87 10.52
CA GLY A 175 -2.02 -1.65 10.65
C GLY A 175 -1.63 -0.18 10.52
N LEU A 176 -2.18 0.51 9.53
CA LEU A 176 -1.92 1.94 9.29
C LEU A 176 -2.74 2.85 10.22
N ALA A 177 -4.01 2.54 10.46
CA ALA A 177 -4.89 3.36 11.29
C ALA A 177 -4.40 3.46 12.74
N PHE A 178 -3.85 2.40 13.30
CA PHE A 178 -3.25 2.40 14.64
C PHE A 178 -1.76 2.71 14.61
N GLY A 179 -1.04 2.25 13.59
CA GLY A 179 0.39 2.52 13.42
C GLY A 179 0.71 4.01 13.22
N PHE A 180 -0.15 4.77 12.53
CA PHE A 180 0.09 6.19 12.27
C PHE A 180 0.03 7.06 13.55
N PRO A 181 -1.05 7.04 14.37
CA PRO A 181 -1.06 7.79 15.62
C PRO A 181 0.01 7.31 16.61
N PHE A 182 0.29 6.01 16.66
CA PHE A 182 1.38 5.47 17.45
C PHE A 182 2.73 5.99 16.96
N GLY A 183 2.98 6.02 15.65
CA GLY A 183 4.16 6.62 15.03
C GLY A 183 4.34 8.10 15.35
N ILE A 184 3.25 8.89 15.42
CA ILE A 184 3.29 10.29 15.86
C ILE A 184 3.79 10.39 17.30
N LEU A 185 3.25 9.58 18.21
CA LEU A 185 3.66 9.57 19.63
C LEU A 185 5.13 9.22 19.79
N VAL A 186 5.58 8.18 19.08
CA VAL A 186 7.00 7.76 19.10
C VAL A 186 7.92 8.84 18.50
N ALA A 187 7.51 9.47 17.39
CA ALA A 187 8.28 10.57 16.79
C ALA A 187 8.42 11.78 17.73
N LEU A 188 7.38 12.13 18.45
CA LEU A 188 7.41 13.16 19.49
C LEU A 188 8.28 12.71 20.68
N GLY A 189 8.18 11.43 21.09
CA GLY A 189 9.00 10.85 22.14
C GLY A 189 10.50 10.92 21.82
N ARG A 190 10.92 10.66 20.60
CA ARG A 190 12.32 10.81 20.14
C ARG A 190 12.85 12.25 20.24
N ARG A 191 11.97 13.24 20.27
CA ARG A 191 12.32 14.67 20.43
C ARG A 191 12.08 15.19 21.84
N SER A 192 11.68 14.33 22.76
CA SER A 192 11.43 14.70 24.16
C SER A 192 12.70 15.14 24.86
N ASN A 193 12.58 16.11 25.75
CA ASN A 193 13.64 16.51 26.67
C ASN A 193 13.77 15.54 27.87
N LEU A 194 12.83 14.63 28.04
CA LEU A 194 12.86 13.59 29.08
C LEU A 194 13.73 12.42 28.62
N PRO A 195 14.89 12.18 29.25
CA PRO A 195 15.87 11.19 28.76
C PRO A 195 15.28 9.79 28.64
N ALA A 196 14.48 9.35 29.60
CA ALA A 196 13.86 8.02 29.58
C ALA A 196 12.91 7.84 28.36
N ILE A 197 12.02 8.80 28.11
CA ILE A 197 11.09 8.75 26.98
C ILE A 197 11.86 8.75 25.67
N ARG A 198 12.87 9.62 25.55
CA ARG A 198 13.70 9.69 24.34
C ARG A 198 14.44 8.39 24.09
N SER A 199 15.09 7.84 25.10
CA SER A 199 15.87 6.60 24.97
C SER A 199 14.99 5.42 24.61
N LEU A 200 13.83 5.24 25.26
CA LEU A 200 12.88 4.18 24.94
C LEU A 200 12.32 4.31 23.51
N SER A 201 11.99 5.54 23.08
CA SER A 201 11.50 5.78 21.73
C SER A 201 12.58 5.51 20.67
N VAL A 202 13.84 5.88 20.94
CA VAL A 202 14.97 5.57 20.05
C VAL A 202 15.18 4.08 19.99
N LEU A 203 15.31 3.42 21.15
CA LEU A 203 15.54 1.97 21.24
C LEU A 203 14.46 1.19 20.48
N TYR A 204 13.18 1.53 20.70
CA TYR A 204 12.06 0.90 20.00
C TYR A 204 12.21 1.02 18.47
N VAL A 205 12.45 2.22 17.97
CA VAL A 205 12.51 2.46 16.50
C VAL A 205 13.71 1.74 15.90
N GLU A 206 14.89 1.80 16.53
CA GLU A 206 16.10 1.15 16.02
C GLU A 206 15.96 -0.39 16.06
N LEU A 207 15.39 -0.96 17.13
CA LEU A 207 15.15 -2.40 17.23
C LEU A 207 14.17 -2.87 16.15
N ILE A 208 13.00 -2.24 16.05
CA ILE A 208 11.94 -2.71 15.12
C ILE A 208 12.37 -2.52 13.67
N ARG A 209 13.08 -1.43 13.33
CA ARG A 209 13.57 -1.20 11.97
C ARG A 209 14.82 -2.02 11.63
N GLY A 210 15.54 -2.50 12.62
CA GLY A 210 16.69 -3.40 12.45
C GLY A 210 16.31 -4.85 12.18
N VAL A 211 15.03 -5.23 12.39
CA VAL A 211 14.53 -6.60 12.24
C VAL A 211 13.59 -6.69 11.03
N PRO A 212 13.72 -7.71 10.16
CA PRO A 212 12.76 -7.94 9.07
C PRO A 212 11.34 -8.18 9.60
N LEU A 213 10.31 -7.66 8.90
CA LEU A 213 8.91 -7.87 9.28
C LEU A 213 8.56 -9.36 9.41
N VAL A 214 9.11 -10.21 8.54
CA VAL A 214 8.92 -11.66 8.58
C VAL A 214 9.33 -12.25 9.92
N SER A 215 10.49 -11.84 10.46
CA SER A 215 10.99 -12.29 11.76
C SER A 215 10.09 -11.83 12.89
N LEU A 216 9.58 -10.60 12.82
CA LEU A 216 8.66 -10.04 13.82
C LEU A 216 7.31 -10.79 13.81
N LEU A 217 6.78 -11.09 12.62
CA LEU A 217 5.56 -11.89 12.46
C LEU A 217 5.73 -13.31 13.01
N PHE A 218 6.86 -13.94 12.71
CA PHE A 218 7.18 -15.27 13.24
C PHE A 218 7.28 -15.25 14.77
N MET A 219 7.97 -14.27 15.34
CA MET A 219 8.09 -14.09 16.78
C MET A 219 6.71 -13.89 17.44
N ALA A 220 5.87 -13.03 16.87
CA ALA A 220 4.52 -12.79 17.38
C ALA A 220 3.60 -14.01 17.26
N SER A 221 3.75 -14.80 16.20
CA SER A 221 2.84 -15.91 15.92
C SER A 221 3.27 -17.22 16.60
N VAL A 222 4.57 -17.50 16.68
CA VAL A 222 5.10 -18.78 17.15
C VAL A 222 5.73 -18.64 18.53
N MET A 223 6.62 -17.65 18.73
CA MET A 223 7.35 -17.55 20.00
C MET A 223 6.50 -16.96 21.11
N PHE A 224 5.73 -15.90 20.83
CA PHE A 224 4.95 -15.21 21.85
C PHE A 224 3.96 -16.14 22.61
N PRO A 225 3.21 -17.06 21.95
CA PRO A 225 2.36 -18.01 22.67
C PRO A 225 3.08 -18.91 23.66
N LEU A 226 4.37 -19.22 23.44
CA LEU A 226 5.17 -20.06 24.33
C LEU A 226 5.40 -19.41 25.70
N PHE A 227 5.31 -18.09 25.80
CA PHE A 227 5.46 -17.33 27.03
C PHE A 227 4.12 -17.00 27.69
N MET A 228 2.99 -17.41 27.09
CA MET A 228 1.68 -17.19 27.66
C MET A 228 1.34 -18.23 28.73
N PRO A 229 0.60 -17.82 29.78
CA PRO A 229 0.07 -18.77 30.77
C PRO A 229 -0.85 -19.81 30.13
N ASN A 230 -0.88 -21.01 30.68
CA ASN A 230 -1.77 -22.05 30.21
C ASN A 230 -3.24 -21.59 30.22
N GLY A 231 -3.93 -21.83 29.11
CA GLY A 231 -5.33 -21.45 28.91
C GLY A 231 -5.55 -20.04 28.33
N PHE A 232 -4.49 -19.21 28.19
CA PHE A 232 -4.59 -17.91 27.56
C PHE A 232 -4.12 -18.00 26.10
N ASN A 233 -5.04 -17.87 25.16
CA ASN A 233 -4.74 -17.93 23.73
C ASN A 233 -5.24 -16.66 23.03
N ILE A 234 -4.32 -15.91 22.43
CA ILE A 234 -4.65 -14.77 21.57
C ILE A 234 -4.72 -15.28 20.14
N ASP A 235 -5.77 -14.90 19.43
CA ASP A 235 -5.95 -15.26 18.03
C ASP A 235 -4.75 -14.89 17.16
N LYS A 236 -4.42 -15.75 16.18
CA LYS A 236 -3.25 -15.58 15.30
C LYS A 236 -3.34 -14.29 14.49
N LEU A 237 -4.52 -13.95 13.98
CA LEU A 237 -4.73 -12.73 13.19
C LEU A 237 -4.49 -11.49 14.04
N LEU A 238 -4.96 -11.50 15.31
CA LEU A 238 -4.74 -10.39 16.23
C LEU A 238 -3.25 -10.22 16.58
N ARG A 239 -2.52 -11.32 16.80
CA ARG A 239 -1.06 -11.26 17.05
C ARG A 239 -0.31 -10.69 15.86
N ALA A 240 -0.65 -11.13 14.64
CA ALA A 240 -0.09 -10.57 13.42
C ALA A 240 -0.43 -9.08 13.26
N GLN A 241 -1.68 -8.70 13.57
CA GLN A 241 -2.12 -7.31 13.50
C GLN A 241 -1.33 -6.40 14.44
N VAL A 242 -1.09 -6.83 15.69
CA VAL A 242 -0.26 -6.08 16.66
C VAL A 242 1.17 -5.94 16.16
N ALA A 243 1.77 -7.02 15.64
CA ALA A 243 3.12 -6.97 15.07
C ALA A 243 3.22 -5.97 13.90
N ILE A 244 2.23 -5.97 13.00
CA ILE A 244 2.15 -5.02 11.88
C ILE A 244 1.98 -3.59 12.38
N ILE A 245 1.15 -3.33 13.40
CA ILE A 245 0.97 -2.00 14.00
C ILE A 245 2.29 -1.49 14.59
N LEU A 246 2.99 -2.33 15.34
CA LEU A 246 4.28 -1.98 15.92
C LEU A 246 5.32 -1.71 14.82
N PHE A 247 5.39 -2.54 13.81
CA PHE A 247 6.32 -2.36 12.69
C PHE A 247 6.01 -1.07 11.92
N ALA A 248 4.74 -0.85 11.54
CA ALA A 248 4.28 0.37 10.87
C ALA A 248 4.58 1.62 11.70
N GLY A 249 4.31 1.56 13.02
CA GLY A 249 4.57 2.66 13.94
C GLY A 249 6.02 3.11 13.96
N ALA A 250 6.98 2.18 13.91
CA ALA A 250 8.41 2.50 13.90
C ALA A 250 8.84 3.20 12.60
N TYR A 251 8.39 2.72 11.45
CA TYR A 251 8.69 3.34 10.15
C TYR A 251 8.03 4.70 10.00
N LEU A 252 6.75 4.80 10.39
CA LEU A 252 6.00 6.06 10.36
C LEU A 252 6.59 7.10 11.32
N ALA A 253 7.07 6.66 12.50
CA ALA A 253 7.76 7.54 13.44
C ALA A 253 8.99 8.20 12.82
N GLU A 254 9.77 7.48 12.03
CA GLU A 254 10.94 8.03 11.35
C GLU A 254 10.55 9.03 10.25
N VAL A 255 9.55 8.71 9.44
CA VAL A 255 9.04 9.63 8.42
C VAL A 255 8.51 10.92 9.06
N ILE A 256 7.71 10.80 10.13
CA ILE A 256 7.14 11.94 10.87
C ILE A 256 8.26 12.75 11.53
N ARG A 257 9.28 12.10 12.10
CA ARG A 257 10.45 12.77 12.67
C ARG A 257 11.15 13.65 11.64
N GLY A 258 11.31 13.17 10.40
CA GLY A 258 11.82 13.95 9.28
C GLY A 258 10.96 15.21 9.03
N GLY A 259 9.64 15.07 9.05
CA GLY A 259 8.72 16.20 8.93
C GLY A 259 8.83 17.21 10.06
N LEU A 260 8.94 16.72 11.29
CA LEU A 260 9.14 17.59 12.47
C LEU A 260 10.45 18.38 12.42
N GLN A 261 11.48 17.84 11.76
CA GLN A 261 12.76 18.55 11.54
C GLN A 261 12.66 19.61 10.45
N ALA A 262 11.77 19.45 9.48
CA ALA A 262 11.56 20.40 8.39
C ALA A 262 10.77 21.65 8.82
N VAL A 263 10.08 21.63 9.97
CA VAL A 263 9.36 22.80 10.49
C VAL A 263 10.37 23.84 11.00
N PRO A 264 10.31 25.10 10.51
CA PRO A 264 11.22 26.17 10.93
C PRO A 264 11.18 26.43 12.45
N ARG A 265 12.34 26.70 13.06
CA ARG A 265 12.46 26.96 14.51
C ARG A 265 11.57 28.10 14.98
N GLY A 266 11.43 29.16 14.17
CA GLY A 266 10.54 30.29 14.48
C GLY A 266 9.09 29.92 14.74
N GLN A 267 8.60 28.78 14.18
CA GLN A 267 7.25 28.29 14.47
C GLN A 267 7.13 27.75 15.91
N TYR A 268 8.19 27.12 16.40
CA TYR A 268 8.26 26.66 17.79
C TYR A 268 8.35 27.85 18.77
N GLU A 269 9.23 28.81 18.45
CA GLU A 269 9.48 30.01 19.26
C GLU A 269 8.25 30.90 19.35
N ALA A 270 7.57 31.12 18.21
CA ALA A 270 6.31 31.88 18.18
C ALA A 270 5.19 31.20 19.01
N ALA A 271 5.10 29.87 18.93
CA ALA A 271 4.14 29.12 19.71
C ALA A 271 4.42 29.21 21.23
N ASP A 272 5.70 29.20 21.60
CA ASP A 272 6.14 29.36 22.99
C ASP A 272 5.89 30.79 23.50
N ALA A 273 6.11 31.80 22.67
CA ALA A 273 5.81 33.19 22.99
C ALA A 273 4.30 33.45 23.21
N LEU A 274 3.44 32.66 22.54
CA LEU A 274 1.96 32.68 22.79
C LEU A 274 1.55 31.87 24.01
N GLY A 275 2.49 31.33 24.80
CA GLY A 275 2.18 30.54 25.99
C GLY A 275 1.50 29.21 25.74
N LEU A 276 1.65 28.63 24.53
CA LEU A 276 1.03 27.36 24.21
C LEU A 276 1.72 26.21 24.95
N SER A 277 0.93 25.36 25.61
CA SER A 277 1.45 24.12 26.19
C SER A 277 2.03 23.19 25.14
N TYR A 278 2.94 22.28 25.53
CA TYR A 278 3.58 21.31 24.64
C TYR A 278 2.60 20.60 23.70
N TRP A 279 1.48 20.10 24.21
CA TRP A 279 0.48 19.39 23.41
C TRP A 279 -0.29 20.31 22.45
N ARG A 280 -0.63 21.53 22.91
CA ARG A 280 -1.31 22.51 22.04
C ARG A 280 -0.41 22.97 20.92
N LYS A 281 0.85 23.31 21.23
CA LYS A 281 1.89 23.65 20.24
C LYS A 281 2.02 22.58 19.16
N ASN A 282 2.23 21.32 19.57
CA ASN A 282 2.40 20.22 18.62
C ASN A 282 1.13 19.99 17.81
N ARG A 283 -0.05 19.92 18.45
CA ARG A 283 -1.31 19.58 17.77
C ARG A 283 -1.78 20.66 16.79
N LEU A 284 -1.64 21.94 17.15
CA LEU A 284 -2.23 23.04 16.38
C LEU A 284 -1.27 23.66 15.37
N ILE A 285 0.03 23.63 15.61
CA ILE A 285 1.03 24.35 14.81
C ILE A 285 2.02 23.39 14.14
N VAL A 286 2.72 22.58 14.94
CA VAL A 286 3.88 21.83 14.46
C VAL A 286 3.47 20.60 13.63
N LEU A 287 2.62 19.70 14.16
CA LEU A 287 2.22 18.46 13.49
C LEU A 287 1.51 18.70 12.15
N PRO A 288 0.58 19.66 12.01
CA PRO A 288 -0.06 19.92 10.72
C PRO A 288 0.96 20.34 9.65
N GLN A 289 1.96 21.14 10.01
CA GLN A 289 3.03 21.53 9.10
C GLN A 289 3.97 20.36 8.80
N ALA A 290 4.43 19.65 9.83
CA ALA A 290 5.29 18.49 9.71
C ALA A 290 4.70 17.42 8.78
N ILE A 291 3.40 17.09 8.96
CA ILE A 291 2.71 16.09 8.12
C ILE A 291 2.65 16.55 6.66
N ARG A 292 2.39 17.83 6.39
CA ARG A 292 2.39 18.36 5.02
C ARG A 292 3.72 18.13 4.31
N HIS A 293 4.84 18.33 5.00
CA HIS A 293 6.17 18.11 4.43
C HIS A 293 6.47 16.65 4.07
N VAL A 294 5.78 15.72 4.72
CA VAL A 294 6.07 14.27 4.55
C VAL A 294 4.91 13.49 3.91
N ILE A 295 3.93 14.17 3.29
CA ILE A 295 2.84 13.48 2.57
C ILE A 295 3.40 12.45 1.56
N PRO A 296 4.36 12.79 0.66
CA PRO A 296 4.86 11.82 -0.31
C PRO A 296 5.51 10.58 0.33
N PRO A 297 6.48 10.72 1.26
CA PRO A 297 7.06 9.55 1.92
C PRO A 297 6.07 8.80 2.81
N LEU A 298 5.05 9.45 3.41
CA LEU A 298 3.97 8.76 4.13
C LEU A 298 3.19 7.84 3.21
N VAL A 299 2.75 8.33 2.05
CA VAL A 299 1.98 7.51 1.11
C VAL A 299 2.83 6.38 0.53
N ASN A 300 4.11 6.62 0.24
CA ASN A 300 5.03 5.55 -0.17
C ASN A 300 5.14 4.47 0.90
N THR A 301 5.20 4.87 2.17
CA THR A 301 5.19 3.95 3.31
C THR A 301 3.87 3.17 3.36
N PHE A 302 2.72 3.80 3.18
CA PHE A 302 1.41 3.13 3.16
C PHE A 302 1.30 2.11 2.03
N ILE A 303 1.78 2.46 0.82
CA ILE A 303 1.83 1.54 -0.33
C ILE A 303 2.74 0.34 -0.05
N ALA A 304 3.88 0.56 0.61
CA ALA A 304 4.78 -0.52 1.01
C ALA A 304 4.07 -1.46 1.99
N PHE A 305 3.46 -0.93 3.06
CA PHE A 305 2.73 -1.72 4.05
C PHE A 305 1.55 -2.50 3.46
N PHE A 306 0.82 -1.93 2.52
CA PHE A 306 -0.24 -2.65 1.83
C PHE A 306 0.28 -3.91 1.11
N LYS A 307 1.47 -3.83 0.52
CA LYS A 307 2.12 -4.99 -0.11
C LYS A 307 2.72 -5.96 0.93
N ASP A 308 3.25 -5.42 2.01
CA ASP A 308 3.89 -6.20 3.08
C ASP A 308 2.90 -7.07 3.85
N THR A 309 1.58 -6.83 3.76
CA THR A 309 0.56 -7.75 4.27
C THR A 309 0.71 -9.15 3.70
N SER A 310 1.28 -9.30 2.49
CA SER A 310 1.54 -10.61 1.88
C SER A 310 2.58 -11.47 2.64
N LEU A 311 3.39 -10.86 3.52
CA LEU A 311 4.38 -11.57 4.33
C LEU A 311 3.75 -12.42 5.43
N VAL A 312 2.45 -12.23 5.75
CA VAL A 312 1.72 -13.05 6.71
C VAL A 312 1.55 -14.51 6.26
N LEU A 313 1.87 -14.80 4.99
CA LEU A 313 1.99 -16.15 4.46
C LEU A 313 2.89 -17.03 5.35
N ILE A 314 3.99 -16.47 5.87
CA ILE A 314 4.99 -17.22 6.67
C ILE A 314 4.39 -17.81 7.94
N ILE A 315 3.35 -17.20 8.47
CA ILE A 315 2.66 -17.63 9.67
C ILE A 315 1.32 -18.35 9.37
N GLY A 316 1.04 -18.63 8.09
CA GLY A 316 -0.13 -19.36 7.65
C GLY A 316 -1.44 -18.58 7.81
N ILE A 317 -1.42 -17.26 7.61
CA ILE A 317 -2.63 -16.44 7.42
C ILE A 317 -2.91 -16.37 5.92
N PHE A 318 -4.16 -16.61 5.55
CA PHE A 318 -4.62 -16.64 4.17
C PHE A 318 -4.96 -15.22 3.68
N ASP A 319 -3.93 -14.42 3.37
CA ASP A 319 -4.09 -13.16 2.63
C ASP A 319 -4.34 -13.40 1.12
N LEU A 320 -4.47 -12.35 0.33
CA LEU A 320 -4.72 -12.44 -1.11
C LEU A 320 -3.62 -13.22 -1.86
N LEU A 321 -2.35 -13.06 -1.50
CA LEU A 321 -1.25 -13.79 -2.12
C LEU A 321 -1.25 -15.27 -1.71
N THR A 322 -1.53 -15.54 -0.43
CA THR A 322 -1.58 -16.92 0.09
C THR A 322 -2.72 -17.71 -0.52
N THR A 323 -3.91 -17.13 -0.62
CA THR A 323 -5.04 -17.79 -1.28
C THR A 323 -4.78 -18.06 -2.75
N ALA A 324 -4.14 -17.12 -3.46
CA ALA A 324 -3.74 -17.31 -4.84
C ALA A 324 -2.72 -18.45 -5.00
N LYS A 325 -1.69 -18.49 -4.14
CA LYS A 325 -0.73 -19.61 -4.11
C LYS A 325 -1.40 -20.94 -3.82
N THR A 326 -2.35 -20.97 -2.91
CA THR A 326 -3.09 -22.20 -2.58
C THR A 326 -4.00 -22.64 -3.72
N ALA A 327 -4.60 -21.69 -4.47
CA ALA A 327 -5.44 -21.99 -5.62
C ALA A 327 -4.71 -22.78 -6.73
N ILE A 328 -3.41 -22.54 -6.90
CA ILE A 328 -2.58 -23.22 -7.90
C ILE A 328 -1.93 -24.52 -7.39
N ILE A 329 -2.19 -24.94 -6.15
CA ILE A 329 -1.76 -26.27 -5.66
C ILE A 329 -2.64 -27.37 -6.24
N ASP A 330 -3.86 -27.05 -6.67
CA ASP A 330 -4.77 -28.00 -7.33
C ASP A 330 -4.08 -28.63 -8.55
N PRO A 331 -3.92 -29.98 -8.60
CA PRO A 331 -3.21 -30.65 -9.69
C PRO A 331 -3.76 -30.35 -11.09
N ALA A 332 -5.06 -30.06 -11.19
CA ALA A 332 -5.67 -29.66 -12.46
C ALA A 332 -5.21 -28.30 -12.97
N TRP A 333 -4.82 -27.39 -12.05
CA TRP A 333 -4.55 -25.98 -12.32
C TRP A 333 -3.14 -25.51 -11.97
N GLN A 334 -2.29 -26.35 -11.36
CA GLN A 334 -0.95 -25.96 -10.87
C GLN A 334 0.01 -25.41 -11.95
N GLN A 335 -0.28 -25.68 -13.23
CA GLN A 335 0.58 -25.28 -14.35
C GLN A 335 0.29 -23.85 -14.84
N PHE A 336 -0.79 -23.21 -14.34
CA PHE A 336 -1.27 -21.90 -14.78
C PHE A 336 -1.05 -20.84 -13.70
N SER A 337 0.09 -20.89 -13.04
CA SER A 337 0.45 -19.96 -11.96
C SER A 337 0.64 -18.51 -12.44
N VAL A 338 1.13 -18.34 -13.67
CA VAL A 338 1.41 -17.01 -14.24
C VAL A 338 0.13 -16.20 -14.34
N GLU A 339 -0.96 -16.80 -14.82
CA GLU A 339 -2.26 -16.16 -14.97
C GLU A 339 -2.82 -15.71 -13.62
N VAL A 340 -2.71 -16.56 -12.61
CA VAL A 340 -3.13 -16.23 -11.24
C VAL A 340 -2.30 -15.09 -10.65
N TYR A 341 -0.97 -15.11 -10.85
CA TYR A 341 -0.12 -14.01 -10.40
C TYR A 341 -0.39 -12.71 -11.14
N ILE A 342 -0.69 -12.73 -12.43
CA ILE A 342 -1.11 -11.53 -13.16
C ILE A 342 -2.43 -10.99 -12.61
N PHE A 343 -3.39 -11.87 -12.31
CA PHE A 343 -4.67 -11.47 -11.74
C PHE A 343 -4.51 -10.77 -10.38
N ILE A 344 -3.77 -11.36 -9.44
CA ILE A 344 -3.56 -10.71 -8.14
C ILE A 344 -2.68 -9.47 -8.25
N ALA A 345 -1.69 -9.47 -9.16
CA ALA A 345 -0.86 -8.28 -9.42
C ALA A 345 -1.71 -7.12 -9.93
N ALA A 346 -2.71 -7.38 -10.78
CA ALA A 346 -3.65 -6.36 -11.23
C ALA A 346 -4.48 -5.77 -10.06
N ILE A 347 -4.91 -6.61 -9.10
CA ILE A 347 -5.61 -6.15 -7.89
C ILE A 347 -4.68 -5.28 -7.02
N TYR A 348 -3.47 -5.76 -6.70
CA TYR A 348 -2.49 -4.97 -5.95
C TYR A 348 -2.16 -3.65 -6.66
N PHE A 349 -1.97 -3.72 -7.98
CA PHE A 349 -1.70 -2.53 -8.80
C PHE A 349 -2.84 -1.51 -8.72
N ALA A 350 -4.10 -1.94 -8.80
CA ALA A 350 -5.26 -1.05 -8.73
C ALA A 350 -5.28 -0.26 -7.40
N PHE A 351 -5.08 -0.94 -6.26
CA PHE A 351 -5.01 -0.28 -4.96
C PHE A 351 -3.80 0.64 -4.83
N CYS A 352 -2.60 0.18 -5.19
CA CYS A 352 -1.37 0.98 -5.12
C CYS A 352 -1.42 2.20 -6.04
N PHE A 353 -1.97 2.03 -7.26
CA PHE A 353 -2.14 3.12 -8.23
C PHE A 353 -3.12 4.17 -7.71
N ALA A 354 -4.26 3.73 -7.14
CA ALA A 354 -5.23 4.65 -6.54
C ALA A 354 -4.60 5.48 -5.39
N MET A 355 -3.85 4.83 -4.49
CA MET A 355 -3.12 5.51 -3.41
C MET A 355 -2.09 6.50 -3.96
N SER A 356 -1.28 6.09 -4.95
CA SER A 356 -0.27 6.95 -5.57
C SER A 356 -0.90 8.14 -6.29
N ARG A 357 -2.01 7.94 -7.00
CA ARG A 357 -2.73 9.01 -7.66
C ARG A 357 -3.31 10.03 -6.66
N TYR A 358 -3.84 9.52 -5.56
CA TYR A 358 -4.35 10.36 -4.47
C TYR A 358 -3.23 11.19 -3.82
N SER A 359 -2.06 10.60 -3.55
CA SER A 359 -0.89 11.33 -3.04
C SER A 359 -0.55 12.54 -3.89
N ARG A 360 -0.42 12.35 -5.20
CA ARG A 360 -0.12 13.44 -6.13
C ARG A 360 -1.17 14.56 -6.10
N SER A 361 -2.43 14.22 -5.88
CA SER A 361 -3.49 15.23 -5.74
C SER A 361 -3.36 16.04 -4.44
N LEU A 362 -2.87 15.43 -3.36
CA LEU A 362 -2.60 16.11 -2.09
C LEU A 362 -1.39 17.05 -2.20
N GLU A 363 -0.31 16.59 -2.84
CA GLU A 363 0.92 17.37 -3.08
C GLU A 363 0.62 18.63 -3.89
N ALA A 364 -0.10 18.50 -5.01
CA ALA A 364 -0.47 19.61 -5.87
C ALA A 364 -1.29 20.71 -5.14
N THR A 365 -1.95 20.34 -4.04
CA THR A 365 -2.75 21.29 -3.25
C THR A 365 -1.96 21.86 -2.05
N SER A 366 -0.95 21.14 -1.58
CA SER A 366 -0.12 21.59 -0.45
C SER A 366 0.96 22.60 -0.89
N GLY A 367 1.30 22.66 -2.18
CA GLY A 367 2.22 23.62 -2.77
C GLY A 367 1.58 24.97 -3.17
N ARG A 368 0.30 25.15 -2.92
CA ARG A 368 -0.42 26.43 -3.02
C ARG A 368 -0.71 26.98 -1.62
#